data_7ae99e374b1e6ba3f2b9408e83d18f30
#
_entry.id   7ae99e374b1e6ba3f2b9408e83d18f30
#
_cell.length_a   1.000
_cell.length_b   1.000
_cell.length_c   1.000
_cell.angle_alpha   90.00
_cell.angle_beta   90.00
_cell.angle_gamma   90.00
#
_symmetry.space_group_name_H-M   'P 1'
#
loop_
_entity.id
_entity.type
_entity.pdbx_description
1 polymer ?
#
loop_
_entity_poly.entity_id
_entity_poly.type
_entity_poly.pdbx_seq_one_letter_code
_entity_poly.pdbx_strand_id
1 'polypeptide(L)'
;MQTIEEMRNSMLKAGVYTKADIDKICELEKSYQDECQEIAEQCEAEGYPSNGSNYELRCENARAYYDEQIAYIDANYSFED
;
A
#
# COMPACT_ATOMS: atom_id res chain seq x y z
N MET A 1 10.19 -9.79 -0.74
CA MET A 1 8.96 -8.99 -0.69
C MET A 1 7.96 -9.62 0.26
N GLN A 2 7.43 -8.85 1.18
CA GLN A 2 6.44 -9.36 2.13
C GLN A 2 5.07 -9.52 1.48
N THR A 3 4.41 -10.63 1.76
CA THR A 3 3.01 -10.77 1.39
C THR A 3 2.14 -10.00 2.39
N ILE A 4 0.88 -9.78 2.03
CA ILE A 4 -0.07 -9.09 2.93
C ILE A 4 -0.27 -9.90 4.20
N GLU A 5 -0.31 -11.23 4.09
CA GLU A 5 -0.43 -12.11 5.25
C GLU A 5 0.77 -11.99 6.19
N GLU A 6 1.97 -11.96 5.65
CA GLU A 6 3.19 -11.77 6.43
C GLU A 6 3.20 -10.41 7.14
N MET A 7 2.78 -9.37 6.44
CA MET A 7 2.67 -8.03 6.99
C MET A 7 1.66 -8.00 8.14
N ARG A 8 0.50 -8.62 7.96
CA ARG A 8 -0.53 -8.74 8.99
C ARG A 8 0.02 -9.44 10.23
N ASN A 9 0.68 -10.56 10.04
CA ASN A 9 1.26 -11.33 11.14
C ASN A 9 2.33 -10.54 11.88
N SER A 10 3.16 -9.79 11.17
CA SER A 10 4.18 -8.93 11.76
C SER A 10 3.55 -7.85 12.64
N MET A 11 2.49 -7.21 12.16
CA MET A 11 1.79 -6.18 12.92
C MET A 11 1.09 -6.73 14.14
N LEU A 12 0.47 -7.91 14.02
CA LEU A 12 -0.16 -8.59 15.16
C LEU A 12 0.88 -8.94 16.22
N LYS A 13 2.04 -9.43 15.80
CA LYS A 13 3.11 -9.81 16.69
C LYS A 13 3.72 -8.61 17.42
N ALA A 14 3.80 -7.49 16.72
CA ALA A 14 4.34 -6.26 17.30
C ALA A 14 3.42 -5.68 18.38
N GLY A 15 2.11 -5.91 18.27
CA GLY A 15 1.15 -5.45 19.27
C GLY A 15 0.96 -3.94 19.30
N VAL A 16 1.31 -3.26 18.22
CA VAL A 16 1.26 -1.77 18.14
C VAL A 16 -0.09 -1.29 17.65
N TYR A 17 -0.74 -2.06 16.78
CA TYR A 17 -1.99 -1.66 16.14
C TYR A 17 -3.16 -2.49 16.64
N THR A 18 -4.36 -1.90 16.62
CA THR A 18 -5.58 -2.66 16.84
C THR A 18 -5.87 -3.55 15.64
N LYS A 19 -6.71 -4.55 15.83
CA LYS A 19 -7.10 -5.43 14.73
C LYS A 19 -7.78 -4.65 13.59
N ALA A 20 -8.61 -3.66 13.95
CA ALA A 20 -9.28 -2.82 12.94
C ALA A 20 -8.26 -2.03 12.11
N ASP A 21 -7.24 -1.47 12.75
CA ASP A 21 -6.19 -0.74 12.06
C ASP A 21 -5.37 -1.65 11.15
N ILE A 22 -5.05 -2.85 11.63
CA ILE A 22 -4.32 -3.84 10.83
C ILE A 22 -5.12 -4.21 9.59
N ASP A 23 -6.43 -4.45 9.74
CA ASP A 23 -7.30 -4.77 8.61
C ASP A 23 -7.32 -3.63 7.60
N LYS A 24 -7.37 -2.39 8.06
CA LYS A 24 -7.38 -1.21 7.20
C LYS A 24 -6.06 -1.07 6.43
N ILE A 25 -4.93 -1.23 7.11
CA ILE A 25 -3.60 -1.13 6.50
C ILE A 25 -3.43 -2.24 5.45
N CYS A 26 -3.86 -3.46 5.75
CA CYS A 26 -3.79 -4.57 4.81
C CYS A 26 -4.66 -4.33 3.58
N GLU A 27 -5.85 -3.76 3.78
CA GLU A 27 -6.75 -3.41 2.69
C GLU A 27 -6.13 -2.35 1.77
N LEU A 28 -5.51 -1.33 2.36
CA LEU A 28 -4.81 -0.29 1.60
C LEU A 28 -3.65 -0.86 0.80
N GLU A 29 -2.86 -1.75 1.40
CA GLU A 29 -1.73 -2.37 0.71
C GLU A 29 -2.21 -3.23 -0.46
N LYS A 30 -3.28 -3.98 -0.28
CA LYS A 30 -3.86 -4.77 -1.36
C LYS A 30 -4.36 -3.89 -2.50
N SER A 31 -5.02 -2.78 -2.16
CA SER A 31 -5.50 -1.82 -3.16
C SER A 31 -4.34 -1.22 -3.95
N TYR A 32 -3.23 -0.92 -3.28
CA TYR A 32 -2.03 -0.42 -3.93
C TYR A 32 -1.47 -1.46 -4.92
N GLN A 33 -1.40 -2.72 -4.52
CA GLN A 33 -0.91 -3.78 -5.40
C GLN A 33 -1.79 -3.94 -6.64
N ASP A 34 -3.11 -3.90 -6.45
CA ASP A 34 -4.06 -3.96 -7.57
C ASP A 34 -3.90 -2.75 -8.49
N GLU A 35 -3.70 -1.57 -7.93
CA GLU A 35 -3.49 -0.35 -8.71
C GLU A 35 -2.19 -0.41 -9.51
N CYS A 36 -1.12 -0.95 -8.95
CA CYS A 36 0.13 -1.14 -9.68
C CYS A 36 -0.05 -2.05 -10.88
N GLN A 37 -0.85 -3.10 -10.74
CA GLN A 37 -1.15 -3.99 -11.85
C GLN A 37 -1.94 -3.27 -12.95
N GLU A 38 -2.93 -2.47 -12.58
CA GLU A 38 -3.67 -1.65 -13.53
C GLU A 38 -2.75 -0.67 -14.26
N ILE A 39 -1.85 -0.04 -13.52
CA ILE A 39 -0.87 0.90 -14.11
C ILE A 39 0.01 0.19 -15.12
N ALA A 40 0.46 -1.03 -14.82
CA ALA A 40 1.25 -1.82 -15.76
C ALA A 40 0.48 -2.09 -17.05
N GLU A 41 -0.79 -2.47 -16.93
CA GLU A 41 -1.65 -2.71 -18.08
C GLU A 41 -1.87 -1.43 -18.90
N GLN A 42 -2.08 -0.30 -18.24
CA GLN A 42 -2.24 0.99 -18.89
C GLN A 42 -0.97 1.39 -19.66
N CYS A 43 0.19 1.20 -19.04
CA CYS A 43 1.46 1.51 -19.70
C CYS A 43 1.64 0.66 -20.96
N GLU A 44 1.35 -0.64 -20.89
CA GLU A 44 1.44 -1.52 -22.05
C GLU A 44 0.49 -1.09 -23.15
N ALA A 45 -0.74 -0.71 -22.80
CA ALA A 45 -1.73 -0.25 -23.76
C ALA A 45 -1.30 1.04 -24.46
N GLU A 46 -0.55 1.91 -23.77
CA GLU A 46 -0.03 3.15 -24.33
C GLU A 46 1.29 2.99 -25.06
N GLY A 47 1.86 1.78 -25.07
CA GLY A 47 3.12 1.49 -25.74
C GLY A 47 4.35 1.70 -24.87
N TYR A 48 4.20 1.84 -23.58
CA TYR A 48 5.31 1.96 -22.63
C TYR A 48 5.63 0.62 -21.97
N PRO A 49 6.91 0.41 -21.60
CA PRO A 49 7.25 -0.80 -20.84
C PRO A 49 6.59 -0.82 -19.47
N SER A 50 6.12 -1.98 -19.03
CA SER A 50 5.46 -2.14 -17.73
C SER A 50 6.44 -2.08 -16.54
N ASN A 51 7.72 -1.91 -16.80
CA ASN A 51 8.77 -1.76 -15.79
C ASN A 51 9.67 -0.55 -16.08
N GLY A 52 9.19 0.39 -16.90
CA GLY A 52 9.94 1.58 -17.27
C GLY A 52 9.64 2.78 -16.37
N SER A 53 10.19 3.94 -16.77
CA SER A 53 10.10 5.19 -16.00
C SER A 53 8.67 5.66 -15.79
N ASN A 54 7.81 5.52 -16.81
CA ASN A 54 6.41 5.92 -16.69
C ASN A 54 5.67 5.06 -15.68
N TYR A 55 5.92 3.75 -15.68
CA TYR A 55 5.35 2.84 -14.71
C TYR A 55 5.80 3.21 -13.28
N GLU A 56 7.10 3.39 -13.12
CA GLU A 56 7.67 3.73 -11.81
C GLU A 56 7.10 5.04 -11.27
N LEU A 57 7.01 6.07 -12.11
CA LEU A 57 6.48 7.37 -11.68
C LEU A 57 5.02 7.27 -11.26
N ARG A 58 4.21 6.55 -12.02
CA ARG A 58 2.80 6.36 -11.69
C ARG A 58 2.63 5.56 -10.41
N CYS A 59 3.45 4.53 -10.21
CA CYS A 59 3.43 3.74 -8.97
C CYS A 59 3.87 4.56 -7.77
N GLU A 60 4.87 5.41 -7.91
CA GLU A 60 5.30 6.31 -6.84
C GLU A 60 4.19 7.27 -6.43
N ASN A 61 3.47 7.83 -7.40
CA ASN A 61 2.34 8.72 -7.11
C ASN A 61 1.23 7.98 -6.37
N ALA A 62 0.93 6.75 -6.78
CA ALA A 62 -0.06 5.93 -6.10
C ALA A 62 0.41 5.59 -4.68
N ARG A 63 1.68 5.24 -4.51
CA ARG A 63 2.25 4.90 -3.20
C ARG A 63 2.18 6.09 -2.24
N ALA A 64 2.45 7.30 -2.73
CA ALA A 64 2.36 8.49 -1.91
C ALA A 64 0.96 8.66 -1.30
N TYR A 65 -0.09 8.39 -2.08
CA TYR A 65 -1.45 8.44 -1.60
C TYR A 65 -1.70 7.41 -0.48
N TYR A 66 -1.27 6.17 -0.70
CA TYR A 66 -1.47 5.10 0.29
C TYR A 66 -0.63 5.32 1.55
N ASP A 67 0.59 5.81 1.41
CA ASP A 67 1.42 6.16 2.56
C ASP A 67 0.78 7.25 3.41
N GLU A 68 0.14 8.23 2.79
CA GLU A 68 -0.59 9.27 3.49
C GLU A 68 -1.76 8.67 4.30
N GLN A 69 -2.50 7.75 3.72
CA GLN A 69 -3.59 7.08 4.42
C GLN A 69 -3.09 6.27 5.62
N ILE A 70 -1.97 5.58 5.45
CA ILE A 70 -1.36 4.81 6.54
C ILE A 70 -0.88 5.74 7.65
N ALA A 71 -0.31 6.89 7.29
CA ALA A 71 0.13 7.87 8.27
C ALA A 71 -1.04 8.42 9.11
N TYR A 72 -2.21 8.57 8.52
CA TYR A 72 -3.41 8.96 9.26
C TYR A 72 -3.79 7.93 10.32
N ILE A 73 -3.68 6.65 9.99
CA ILE A 73 -3.97 5.56 10.92
C ILE A 73 -2.97 5.60 12.08
N ASP A 74 -1.68 5.78 11.78
CA ASP A 74 -0.64 5.88 12.80
C ASP A 74 -0.86 7.09 13.72
N ALA A 75 -1.23 8.23 13.15
CA ALA A 75 -1.48 9.44 13.91
C ALA A 75 -2.68 9.27 14.85
N ASN A 76 -3.75 8.65 14.37
CA ASN A 76 -4.93 8.37 15.19
C ASN A 76 -4.61 7.41 16.33
N TYR A 77 -3.82 6.39 16.05
CA TYR A 77 -3.38 5.44 17.07
C TYR A 77 -2.60 6.16 18.18
N SER A 78 -1.68 7.04 17.80
CA SER A 78 -0.86 7.80 18.75
C SER A 78 -1.71 8.72 19.62
N PHE A 79 -2.84 9.19 19.11
CA PHE A 79 -3.76 10.06 19.85
C PHE A 79 -4.57 9.32 20.90
N GLU A 80 -4.84 8.04 20.69
CA GLU A 80 -5.66 7.24 21.59
C GLU A 80 -4.88 6.70 22.78
N ASP A 81 -3.58 6.76 22.70
CA ASP A 81 -2.71 6.40 23.80
C ASP A 81 -2.75 7.48 24.88
#